data_3812eb4f8fc08094811972342320312c
#
_entry.id   3812eb4f8fc08094811972342320312c
#
_cell.length_a   1.000
_cell.length_b   1.000
_cell.length_c   1.000
_cell.angle_alpha   90.00
_cell.angle_beta   90.00
_cell.angle_gamma   90.00
#
_symmetry.space_group_name_H-M   'P 1'
#
loop_
_entity.id
_entity.type
_entity.pdbx_description
1 polymer ?
#
loop_
_entity_poly.entity_id
_entity_poly.type
_entity_poly.pdbx_seq_one_letter_code
_entity_poly.pdbx_strand_id
1 'polypeptide(L)'
;MAARIAIFGVANDHSIAWAIAQRFHAEGAELALTYPNEAIEKRVRPLAESIGVDCVLPCDVTEDAQIEAVFAALKERWGELDAVVHSLAFAGRDELKGRYVDTSRQGFHLALDVSAYSLVAMARCAEPLLAPRRGSIVTMTYLGAERVIPHYNVMGIAKAALEHSVRYLAWDLGPSGVRINAISAGPIRTLSSAGIAGFKTMLHHHEEHAPLRRNVGAQEVAAAALYLCSPAASGVSGEILHVDGGYNVMGM
;
A
#
# COMPACT_ATOMS: atom_id res chain seq x y z
N MET A 1 -18.10 -15.32 -10.07
CA MET A 1 -18.16 -13.85 -10.29
C MET A 1 -16.74 -13.34 -10.28
N ALA A 2 -16.43 -12.31 -11.06
CA ALA A 2 -15.13 -11.64 -10.99
C ALA A 2 -14.90 -11.04 -9.60
N ALA A 3 -13.65 -11.05 -9.13
CA ALA A 3 -13.30 -10.40 -7.86
C ALA A 3 -13.34 -8.86 -8.02
N ARG A 4 -13.80 -8.15 -7.02
CA ARG A 4 -13.98 -6.68 -7.01
C ARG A 4 -12.97 -6.05 -6.08
N ILE A 5 -12.05 -5.28 -6.63
CA ILE A 5 -10.87 -4.80 -5.91
C ILE A 5 -10.78 -3.27 -6.00
N ALA A 6 -10.69 -2.60 -4.86
CA ALA A 6 -10.37 -1.18 -4.79
C ALA A 6 -8.87 -0.98 -4.52
N ILE A 7 -8.18 -0.21 -5.36
CA ILE A 7 -6.73 0.02 -5.29
C ILE A 7 -6.45 1.51 -5.12
N PHE A 8 -5.80 1.84 -4.01
CA PHE A 8 -5.37 3.19 -3.67
C PHE A 8 -3.85 3.30 -3.83
N GLY A 9 -3.40 4.40 -4.45
CA GLY A 9 -1.98 4.72 -4.55
C GLY A 9 -1.34 4.50 -5.91
N VAL A 10 -2.13 4.30 -6.97
CA VAL A 10 -1.60 4.40 -8.34
C VAL A 10 -1.23 5.85 -8.61
N ALA A 11 0.05 6.12 -8.90
CA ALA A 11 0.57 7.46 -9.19
C ALA A 11 1.15 7.57 -10.60
N ASN A 12 1.68 6.47 -11.13
CA ASN A 12 2.20 6.30 -12.49
C ASN A 12 2.40 4.81 -12.79
N ASP A 13 2.94 4.49 -13.96
CA ASP A 13 3.23 3.14 -14.46
C ASP A 13 4.34 2.39 -13.68
N HIS A 14 5.11 3.09 -12.86
CA HIS A 14 6.15 2.51 -12.01
C HIS A 14 5.70 2.26 -10.58
N SER A 15 4.48 2.64 -10.20
CA SER A 15 3.97 2.42 -8.84
C SER A 15 3.69 0.94 -8.57
N ILE A 16 3.96 0.49 -7.34
CA ILE A 16 3.62 -0.87 -6.89
C ILE A 16 2.11 -1.11 -7.06
N ALA A 17 1.29 -0.12 -6.73
CA ALA A 17 -0.16 -0.19 -6.93
C ALA A 17 -0.57 -0.46 -8.38
N TRP A 18 0.18 0.07 -9.36
CA TRP A 18 -0.08 -0.20 -10.77
C TRP A 18 0.25 -1.64 -11.15
N ALA A 19 1.40 -2.16 -10.69
CA ALA A 19 1.74 -3.57 -10.90
C ALA A 19 0.70 -4.51 -10.27
N ILE A 20 0.17 -4.15 -9.10
CA ILE A 20 -0.92 -4.88 -8.45
C ILE A 20 -2.19 -4.79 -9.31
N ALA A 21 -2.56 -3.61 -9.81
CA ALA A 21 -3.73 -3.44 -10.68
C ALA A 21 -3.64 -4.32 -11.94
N GLN A 22 -2.49 -4.30 -12.62
CA GLN A 22 -2.24 -5.15 -13.79
C GLN A 22 -2.37 -6.64 -13.46
N ARG A 23 -1.84 -7.06 -12.33
CA ARG A 23 -1.90 -8.46 -11.90
C ARG A 23 -3.33 -8.90 -11.61
N PHE A 24 -4.09 -8.13 -10.84
CA PHE A 24 -5.50 -8.44 -10.57
C PHE A 24 -6.37 -8.41 -11.83
N HIS A 25 -6.12 -7.43 -12.73
CA HIS A 25 -6.80 -7.37 -14.01
C HIS A 25 -6.55 -8.64 -14.86
N ALA A 26 -5.30 -9.11 -14.92
CA ALA A 26 -4.95 -10.34 -15.64
C ALA A 26 -5.64 -11.60 -15.09
N GLU A 27 -6.03 -11.59 -13.81
CA GLU A 27 -6.84 -12.65 -13.20
C GLU A 27 -8.36 -12.42 -13.38
N GLY A 28 -8.76 -11.41 -14.16
CA GLY A 28 -10.16 -11.12 -14.49
C GLY A 28 -10.92 -10.35 -13.40
N ALA A 29 -10.23 -9.67 -12.49
CA ALA A 29 -10.87 -8.84 -11.47
C ALA A 29 -11.45 -7.55 -12.06
N GLU A 30 -12.59 -7.10 -11.50
CA GLU A 30 -13.12 -5.76 -11.67
C GLU A 30 -12.39 -4.81 -10.72
N LEU A 31 -11.88 -3.68 -11.26
CA LEU A 31 -11.01 -2.78 -10.49
C LEU A 31 -11.65 -1.39 -10.34
N ALA A 32 -11.41 -0.77 -9.18
CA ALA A 32 -11.54 0.66 -8.98
C ALA A 32 -10.17 1.23 -8.58
N LEU A 33 -9.76 2.31 -9.23
CA LEU A 33 -8.53 3.03 -8.93
C LEU A 33 -8.86 4.39 -8.34
N THR A 34 -7.96 4.92 -7.49
CA THR A 34 -8.16 6.25 -6.90
C THR A 34 -6.98 7.18 -7.18
N TYR A 35 -7.24 8.48 -7.12
CA TYR A 35 -6.24 9.54 -7.25
C TYR A 35 -6.50 10.68 -6.26
N PRO A 36 -5.45 11.33 -5.67
CA PRO A 36 -5.63 12.37 -4.67
C PRO A 36 -5.88 13.78 -5.24
N ASN A 37 -5.52 14.02 -6.50
CA ASN A 37 -5.63 15.35 -7.12
C ASN A 37 -5.55 15.26 -8.66
N GLU A 38 -5.87 16.37 -9.32
CA GLU A 38 -5.90 16.49 -10.78
C GLU A 38 -4.55 16.12 -11.47
N ALA A 39 -3.43 16.45 -10.84
CA ALA A 39 -2.12 16.14 -11.42
C ALA A 39 -1.84 14.64 -11.48
N ILE A 40 -2.34 13.88 -10.51
CA ILE A 40 -2.25 12.42 -10.48
C ILE A 40 -3.36 11.81 -11.34
N GLU A 41 -4.56 12.38 -11.38
CA GLU A 41 -5.64 11.93 -12.28
C GLU A 41 -5.19 11.83 -13.73
N LYS A 42 -4.51 12.88 -14.23
CA LYS A 42 -3.97 12.93 -15.60
C LYS A 42 -3.01 11.78 -15.94
N ARG A 43 -2.46 11.13 -14.93
CA ARG A 43 -1.58 9.94 -15.09
C ARG A 43 -2.34 8.64 -14.89
N VAL A 44 -3.25 8.59 -13.92
CA VAL A 44 -3.97 7.36 -13.54
C VAL A 44 -5.04 7.01 -14.57
N ARG A 45 -5.78 7.99 -15.07
CA ARG A 45 -6.89 7.74 -16.00
C ARG A 45 -6.43 7.07 -17.31
N PRO A 46 -5.38 7.51 -18.01
CA PRO A 46 -4.88 6.79 -19.19
C PRO A 46 -4.38 5.38 -18.89
N LEU A 47 -3.79 5.15 -17.70
CA LEU A 47 -3.39 3.81 -17.28
C LEU A 47 -4.61 2.91 -17.05
N ALA A 48 -5.63 3.39 -16.36
CA ALA A 48 -6.89 2.67 -16.15
C ALA A 48 -7.55 2.30 -17.50
N GLU A 49 -7.64 3.25 -18.42
CA GLU A 49 -8.18 3.06 -19.77
C GLU A 49 -7.41 2.00 -20.56
N SER A 50 -6.07 1.95 -20.41
CA SER A 50 -5.21 0.99 -21.11
C SER A 50 -5.50 -0.49 -20.77
N ILE A 51 -6.14 -0.73 -19.63
CA ILE A 51 -6.58 -2.06 -19.18
C ILE A 51 -8.11 -2.15 -19.04
N GLY A 52 -8.87 -1.20 -19.62
CA GLY A 52 -10.34 -1.24 -19.63
C GLY A 52 -11.01 -0.97 -18.27
N VAL A 53 -10.31 -0.33 -17.33
CA VAL A 53 -10.88 0.08 -16.03
C VAL A 53 -11.52 1.46 -16.17
N ASP A 54 -12.81 1.53 -15.95
CA ASP A 54 -13.62 2.75 -16.04
C ASP A 54 -13.90 3.41 -14.68
N CYS A 55 -13.73 2.66 -13.57
CA CYS A 55 -13.96 3.15 -12.23
C CYS A 55 -12.69 3.82 -11.69
N VAL A 56 -12.60 5.15 -11.83
CA VAL A 56 -11.47 5.97 -11.37
C VAL A 56 -12.01 7.13 -10.55
N LEU A 57 -11.77 7.13 -9.23
CA LEU A 57 -12.44 7.98 -8.25
C LEU A 57 -11.44 8.95 -7.56
N PRO A 58 -11.82 10.20 -7.29
CA PRO A 58 -11.02 11.11 -6.49
C PRO A 58 -10.98 10.66 -5.02
N CYS A 59 -9.81 10.72 -4.38
CA CYS A 59 -9.66 10.45 -2.96
C CYS A 59 -8.36 11.05 -2.42
N ASP A 60 -8.46 12.19 -1.76
CA ASP A 60 -7.42 12.66 -0.85
C ASP A 60 -7.68 12.00 0.51
N VAL A 61 -6.76 11.16 0.95
CA VAL A 61 -6.93 10.37 2.19
C VAL A 61 -6.70 11.17 3.47
N THR A 62 -6.36 12.45 3.37
CA THR A 62 -6.37 13.39 4.49
C THR A 62 -7.78 13.93 4.80
N GLU A 63 -8.77 13.60 3.96
CA GLU A 63 -10.14 14.06 4.05
C GLU A 63 -11.09 12.85 4.22
N ASP A 64 -11.54 12.59 5.44
CA ASP A 64 -12.43 11.45 5.75
C ASP A 64 -13.66 11.40 4.83
N ALA A 65 -14.25 12.56 4.50
CA ALA A 65 -15.40 12.65 3.60
C ALA A 65 -15.12 12.11 2.18
N GLN A 66 -13.88 12.25 1.68
CA GLN A 66 -13.51 11.69 0.38
C GLN A 66 -13.32 10.18 0.45
N ILE A 67 -12.79 9.67 1.54
CA ILE A 67 -12.71 8.21 1.78
C ILE A 67 -14.14 7.63 1.82
N GLU A 68 -15.04 8.22 2.60
CA GLU A 68 -16.44 7.80 2.69
C GLU A 68 -17.16 7.84 1.34
N ALA A 69 -16.94 8.89 0.54
CA ALA A 69 -17.52 9.02 -0.79
C ALA A 69 -17.06 7.92 -1.75
N VAL A 70 -15.78 7.51 -1.70
CA VAL A 70 -15.29 6.39 -2.51
C VAL A 70 -16.00 5.10 -2.14
N PHE A 71 -16.09 4.75 -0.85
CA PHE A 71 -16.75 3.50 -0.45
C PHE A 71 -18.27 3.53 -0.68
N ALA A 72 -18.92 4.70 -0.60
CA ALA A 72 -20.31 4.87 -0.99
C ALA A 72 -20.52 4.60 -2.50
N ALA A 73 -19.67 5.15 -3.36
CA ALA A 73 -19.71 4.89 -4.80
C ALA A 73 -19.44 3.41 -5.14
N LEU A 74 -18.53 2.75 -4.45
CA LEU A 74 -18.25 1.32 -4.62
C LEU A 74 -19.43 0.45 -4.15
N LYS A 75 -20.07 0.86 -3.06
CA LYS A 75 -21.30 0.19 -2.59
C LYS A 75 -22.43 0.29 -3.62
N GLU A 76 -22.65 1.46 -4.21
CA GLU A 76 -23.65 1.66 -5.24
C GLU A 76 -23.33 0.84 -6.50
N ARG A 77 -22.05 0.80 -6.91
CA ARG A 77 -21.62 0.11 -8.12
C ARG A 77 -21.65 -1.41 -7.99
N TRP A 78 -21.14 -1.94 -6.87
CA TRP A 78 -20.88 -3.38 -6.71
C TRP A 78 -21.60 -4.01 -5.53
N GLY A 79 -22.00 -3.25 -4.52
CA GLY A 79 -22.59 -3.74 -3.28
C GLY A 79 -21.58 -4.35 -2.30
N GLU A 80 -20.62 -5.11 -2.81
CA GLU A 80 -19.63 -5.88 -2.04
C GLU A 80 -18.25 -5.77 -2.66
N LEU A 81 -17.19 -5.98 -1.86
CA LEU A 81 -15.80 -6.02 -2.28
C LEU A 81 -15.12 -7.32 -1.86
N ASP A 82 -14.18 -7.79 -2.66
CA ASP A 82 -13.31 -8.92 -2.33
C ASP A 82 -12.00 -8.45 -1.68
N ALA A 83 -11.44 -7.30 -2.11
CA ALA A 83 -10.26 -6.76 -1.48
C ALA A 83 -10.11 -5.23 -1.62
N VAL A 84 -9.31 -4.67 -0.70
CA VAL A 84 -8.81 -3.30 -0.75
C VAL A 84 -7.29 -3.33 -0.68
N VAL A 85 -6.64 -2.62 -1.60
CA VAL A 85 -5.19 -2.42 -1.62
C VAL A 85 -4.87 -0.98 -1.21
N HIS A 86 -4.22 -0.84 -0.06
CA HIS A 86 -3.71 0.42 0.47
C HIS A 86 -2.21 0.54 0.13
N SER A 87 -1.88 1.24 -0.94
CA SER A 87 -0.48 1.45 -1.37
C SER A 87 -0.10 2.93 -1.29
N LEU A 88 -0.34 3.52 -0.12
CA LEU A 88 -0.18 4.94 0.15
C LEU A 88 0.99 5.19 1.09
N ALA A 89 1.75 6.25 0.80
CA ALA A 89 2.75 6.80 1.69
C ALA A 89 3.14 8.20 1.23
N PHE A 90 3.26 9.12 2.16
CA PHE A 90 3.73 10.47 1.86
C PHE A 90 4.47 11.07 3.05
N ALA A 91 5.59 11.74 2.76
CA ALA A 91 6.25 12.69 3.66
C ALA A 91 6.82 13.85 2.83
N GLY A 92 6.88 15.02 3.42
CA GLY A 92 7.55 16.17 2.81
C GLY A 92 9.01 15.86 2.51
N ARG A 93 9.54 16.33 1.38
CA ARG A 93 10.93 16.06 0.97
C ARG A 93 11.97 16.52 2.00
N ASP A 94 11.68 17.58 2.73
CA ASP A 94 12.59 18.12 3.73
C ASP A 94 12.64 17.23 4.98
N GLU A 95 11.57 16.51 5.29
CA GLU A 95 11.50 15.53 6.38
C GLU A 95 12.31 14.24 6.10
N LEU A 96 12.66 14.01 4.84
CA LEU A 96 13.50 12.88 4.39
C LEU A 96 14.98 13.27 4.21
N LYS A 97 15.35 14.51 4.61
CA LYS A 97 16.71 15.01 4.57
C LYS A 97 17.23 15.26 5.97
N GLY A 98 18.54 15.24 6.12
CA GLY A 98 19.18 15.54 7.41
C GLY A 98 18.88 14.49 8.48
N ARG A 99 18.73 14.94 9.72
CA ARG A 99 18.60 14.10 10.90
C ARG A 99 17.13 13.93 11.27
N TYR A 100 16.74 12.75 11.70
CA TYR A 100 15.37 12.49 12.17
C TYR A 100 14.94 13.40 13.33
N VAL A 101 15.87 13.72 14.25
CA VAL A 101 15.57 14.58 15.41
C VAL A 101 15.11 16.00 15.02
N ASP A 102 15.39 16.43 13.80
CA ASP A 102 15.01 17.73 13.27
C ASP A 102 13.62 17.72 12.57
N THR A 103 12.92 16.58 12.58
CA THR A 103 11.59 16.41 11.99
C THR A 103 10.61 17.44 12.56
N SER A 104 9.93 18.16 11.69
CA SER A 104 8.93 19.15 12.11
C SER A 104 7.66 18.48 12.65
N ARG A 105 6.94 19.14 13.57
CA ARG A 105 5.65 18.65 14.07
C ARG A 105 4.65 18.46 12.93
N GLN A 106 4.59 19.40 11.99
CA GLN A 106 3.68 19.34 10.84
C GLN A 106 4.03 18.17 9.92
N GLY A 107 5.32 17.98 9.60
CA GLY A 107 5.78 16.88 8.76
C GLY A 107 5.55 15.53 9.42
N PHE A 108 5.73 15.43 10.74
CA PHE A 108 5.42 14.24 11.52
C PHE A 108 3.92 13.89 11.44
N HIS A 109 3.03 14.86 11.68
CA HIS A 109 1.58 14.65 11.59
C HIS A 109 1.17 14.21 10.19
N LEU A 110 1.61 14.91 9.15
CA LEU A 110 1.26 14.60 7.76
C LEU A 110 1.74 13.20 7.35
N ALA A 111 2.96 12.81 7.75
CA ALA A 111 3.49 11.49 7.41
C ALA A 111 2.68 10.36 8.06
N LEU A 112 2.27 10.51 9.31
CA LEU A 112 1.45 9.52 10.01
C LEU A 112 0.01 9.52 9.49
N ASP A 113 -0.56 10.66 9.21
CA ASP A 113 -1.91 10.81 8.70
C ASP A 113 -2.08 10.08 7.37
N VAL A 114 -1.27 10.44 6.37
CA VAL A 114 -1.34 9.82 5.03
C VAL A 114 -0.87 8.37 5.02
N SER A 115 0.16 8.00 5.82
CA SER A 115 0.83 6.71 5.65
C SER A 115 0.42 5.65 6.68
N ALA A 116 -0.32 6.03 7.73
CA ALA A 116 -0.77 5.10 8.76
C ALA A 116 -2.26 5.27 9.08
N TYR A 117 -2.73 6.47 9.46
CA TYR A 117 -4.13 6.67 9.83
C TYR A 117 -5.09 6.42 8.66
N SER A 118 -4.72 6.78 7.44
CA SER A 118 -5.54 6.51 6.26
C SER A 118 -5.94 5.03 6.12
N LEU A 119 -5.08 4.08 6.54
CA LEU A 119 -5.43 2.66 6.58
C LEU A 119 -6.59 2.38 7.55
N VAL A 120 -6.56 3.02 8.72
CA VAL A 120 -7.61 2.86 9.75
C VAL A 120 -8.95 3.42 9.25
N ALA A 121 -8.92 4.63 8.68
CA ALA A 121 -10.10 5.27 8.11
C ALA A 121 -10.69 4.43 6.95
N MET A 122 -9.84 3.95 6.05
CA MET A 122 -10.27 3.09 4.93
C MET A 122 -10.81 1.75 5.41
N ALA A 123 -10.19 1.11 6.40
CA ALA A 123 -10.65 -0.16 6.95
C ALA A 123 -12.06 -0.05 7.54
N ARG A 124 -12.33 1.03 8.28
CA ARG A 124 -13.66 1.35 8.83
C ARG A 124 -14.72 1.44 7.74
N CYS A 125 -14.43 2.12 6.64
CA CYS A 125 -15.37 2.28 5.53
C CYS A 125 -15.50 1.01 4.67
N ALA A 126 -14.42 0.22 4.55
CA ALA A 126 -14.37 -0.98 3.74
C ALA A 126 -15.05 -2.20 4.40
N GLU A 127 -15.01 -2.32 5.73
CA GLU A 127 -15.49 -3.48 6.45
C GLU A 127 -16.93 -3.91 6.05
N PRO A 128 -17.93 -3.00 5.96
CA PRO A 128 -19.29 -3.40 5.58
C PRO A 128 -19.40 -3.99 4.17
N LEU A 129 -18.46 -3.65 3.26
CA LEU A 129 -18.43 -4.15 1.89
C LEU A 129 -17.63 -5.46 1.79
N LEU A 130 -16.61 -5.63 2.63
CA LEU A 130 -15.73 -6.80 2.65
C LEU A 130 -16.33 -7.97 3.43
N ALA A 131 -17.05 -7.69 4.51
CA ALA A 131 -17.59 -8.72 5.43
C ALA A 131 -18.44 -9.79 4.72
N PRO A 132 -19.39 -9.46 3.80
CA PRO A 132 -20.20 -10.46 3.12
C PRO A 132 -19.38 -11.46 2.28
N ARG A 133 -18.21 -11.02 1.79
CA ARG A 133 -17.29 -11.80 0.94
C ARG A 133 -16.14 -12.42 1.71
N ARG A 134 -16.04 -12.18 3.03
CA ARG A 134 -14.85 -12.50 3.83
C ARG A 134 -13.59 -11.97 3.17
N GLY A 135 -13.66 -10.73 2.73
CA GLY A 135 -12.65 -10.08 1.91
C GLY A 135 -11.36 -9.77 2.67
N SER A 136 -10.46 -9.07 2.03
CA SER A 136 -9.17 -8.75 2.63
C SER A 136 -8.71 -7.33 2.36
N ILE A 137 -7.85 -6.82 3.24
CA ILE A 137 -7.10 -5.57 3.07
C ILE A 137 -5.62 -5.92 3.00
N VAL A 138 -4.91 -5.34 2.04
CA VAL A 138 -3.45 -5.44 1.94
C VAL A 138 -2.85 -4.04 1.92
N THR A 139 -1.83 -3.81 2.76
CA THR A 139 -1.07 -2.54 2.76
C THR A 139 0.41 -2.76 2.43
N MET A 140 1.09 -1.68 2.01
CA MET A 140 2.52 -1.71 1.66
C MET A 140 3.34 -1.07 2.77
N THR A 141 4.33 -1.82 3.28
CA THR A 141 5.30 -1.34 4.26
C THR A 141 6.73 -1.53 3.75
N TYR A 142 7.70 -1.26 4.60
CA TYR A 142 9.13 -1.37 4.31
C TYR A 142 9.93 -1.67 5.58
N LEU A 143 11.04 -2.36 5.44
CA LEU A 143 11.95 -2.73 6.53
C LEU A 143 12.34 -1.56 7.47
N GLY A 144 12.21 -0.33 6.98
CA GLY A 144 12.38 0.88 7.79
C GLY A 144 11.41 1.01 8.96
N ALA A 145 10.35 0.20 9.04
CA ALA A 145 9.48 0.08 10.21
C ALA A 145 10.16 -0.63 11.39
N GLU A 146 11.08 -1.54 11.10
CA GLU A 146 11.75 -2.40 12.10
C GLU A 146 13.19 -1.96 12.38
N ARG A 147 13.85 -1.38 11.38
CA ARG A 147 15.26 -1.01 11.41
C ARG A 147 15.48 0.41 10.92
N VAL A 148 16.52 1.05 11.45
CA VAL A 148 16.90 2.38 10.96
C VAL A 148 17.48 2.27 9.56
N ILE A 149 16.81 2.92 8.60
CA ILE A 149 17.29 3.10 7.25
C ILE A 149 17.68 4.58 7.06
N PRO A 150 18.94 4.88 6.75
CA PRO A 150 19.38 6.26 6.52
C PRO A 150 18.48 7.01 5.52
N HIS A 151 18.10 8.25 5.83
CA HIS A 151 17.24 9.11 5.01
C HIS A 151 15.78 8.64 4.85
N TYR A 152 15.37 7.62 5.58
CA TYR A 152 13.95 7.23 5.63
C TYR A 152 13.19 7.97 6.74
N ASN A 153 13.90 8.36 7.81
CA ASN A 153 13.47 9.28 8.86
C ASN A 153 12.01 9.05 9.33
N VAL A 154 11.16 10.09 9.26
CA VAL A 154 9.77 10.03 9.73
C VAL A 154 8.93 8.94 9.03
N MET A 155 9.30 8.55 7.81
CA MET A 155 8.62 7.44 7.14
C MET A 155 8.82 6.11 7.84
N GLY A 156 9.98 5.88 8.48
CA GLY A 156 10.20 4.68 9.31
C GLY A 156 9.19 4.61 10.45
N ILE A 157 8.97 5.73 11.14
CA ILE A 157 7.98 5.84 12.22
C ILE A 157 6.56 5.62 11.70
N ALA A 158 6.21 6.25 10.56
CA ALA A 158 4.91 6.06 9.95
C ALA A 158 4.66 4.60 9.53
N LYS A 159 5.68 3.91 9.00
CA LYS A 159 5.57 2.48 8.65
C LYS A 159 5.51 1.57 9.88
N ALA A 160 6.19 1.90 10.98
CA ALA A 160 6.04 1.19 12.24
C ALA A 160 4.61 1.32 12.80
N ALA A 161 4.04 2.53 12.77
CA ALA A 161 2.65 2.77 13.15
C ALA A 161 1.68 2.01 12.23
N LEU A 162 1.93 2.00 10.91
CA LEU A 162 1.14 1.24 9.93
C LEU A 162 1.13 -0.27 10.25
N GLU A 163 2.31 -0.87 10.47
CA GLU A 163 2.41 -2.31 10.78
C GLU A 163 1.72 -2.67 12.09
N HIS A 164 1.81 -1.79 13.07
CA HIS A 164 1.10 -2.02 14.34
C HIS A 164 -0.40 -1.88 14.16
N SER A 165 -0.86 -0.93 13.34
CA SER A 165 -2.28 -0.78 12.97
C SER A 165 -2.82 -2.03 12.27
N VAL A 166 -2.03 -2.69 11.41
CA VAL A 166 -2.41 -3.97 10.79
C VAL A 166 -2.76 -5.03 11.83
N ARG A 167 -1.99 -5.12 12.92
CA ARG A 167 -2.25 -6.10 14.00
C ARG A 167 -3.53 -5.80 14.77
N TYR A 168 -3.77 -4.52 15.11
CA TYR A 168 -5.01 -4.12 15.79
C TYR A 168 -6.24 -4.28 14.87
N LEU A 169 -6.12 -3.87 13.61
CA LEU A 169 -7.21 -4.05 12.64
C LEU A 169 -7.49 -5.53 12.34
N ALA A 170 -6.49 -6.41 12.38
CA ALA A 170 -6.71 -7.85 12.26
C ALA A 170 -7.57 -8.40 13.42
N TRP A 171 -7.37 -7.89 14.63
CA TRP A 171 -8.20 -8.23 15.78
C TRP A 171 -9.64 -7.70 15.63
N ASP A 172 -9.80 -6.44 15.25
CA ASP A 172 -11.09 -5.78 15.16
C ASP A 172 -11.96 -6.34 14.02
N LEU A 173 -11.34 -6.58 12.85
CA LEU A 173 -12.03 -7.04 11.63
C LEU A 173 -12.23 -8.57 11.59
N GLY A 174 -11.44 -9.31 12.36
CA GLY A 174 -11.49 -10.78 12.39
C GLY A 174 -12.87 -11.37 12.64
N PRO A 175 -13.66 -10.87 13.60
CA PRO A 175 -15.02 -11.35 13.88
C PRO A 175 -15.97 -11.22 12.68
N SER A 176 -15.78 -10.23 11.80
CA SER A 176 -16.55 -10.07 10.55
C SER A 176 -16.00 -10.92 9.39
N GLY A 177 -14.92 -11.68 9.63
CA GLY A 177 -14.28 -12.54 8.64
C GLY A 177 -13.36 -11.79 7.67
N VAL A 178 -13.13 -10.49 7.86
CA VAL A 178 -12.23 -9.69 7.05
C VAL A 178 -10.79 -9.86 7.53
N ARG A 179 -9.87 -10.10 6.61
CA ARG A 179 -8.43 -10.25 6.89
C ARG A 179 -7.69 -8.99 6.51
N ILE A 180 -6.62 -8.68 7.21
CA ILE A 180 -5.72 -7.57 6.87
C ILE A 180 -4.27 -7.97 7.05
N ASN A 181 -3.42 -7.67 6.07
CA ASN A 181 -2.01 -7.98 6.09
C ASN A 181 -1.20 -6.84 5.47
N ALA A 182 0.10 -6.83 5.72
CA ALA A 182 1.04 -5.93 5.05
C ALA A 182 2.06 -6.71 4.23
N ILE A 183 2.59 -6.07 3.17
CA ILE A 183 3.74 -6.54 2.43
C ILE A 183 4.90 -5.58 2.68
N SER A 184 5.96 -6.08 3.30
CA SER A 184 7.24 -5.38 3.44
C SER A 184 8.07 -5.64 2.18
N ALA A 185 8.00 -4.71 1.23
CA ALA A 185 8.69 -4.85 -0.04
C ALA A 185 10.16 -4.41 0.07
N GLY A 186 11.05 -5.07 -0.64
CA GLY A 186 12.41 -4.55 -0.85
C GLY A 186 12.40 -3.20 -1.60
N PRO A 187 13.55 -2.54 -1.74
CA PRO A 187 13.61 -1.25 -2.40
C PRO A 187 13.26 -1.36 -3.89
N ILE A 188 12.19 -0.69 -4.31
CA ILE A 188 11.68 -0.65 -5.68
C ILE A 188 11.69 0.79 -6.17
N ARG A 189 12.11 1.00 -7.41
CA ARG A 189 12.09 2.34 -8.05
C ARG A 189 10.65 2.77 -8.33
N THR A 190 10.17 3.73 -7.56
CA THR A 190 8.83 4.33 -7.69
C THR A 190 8.95 5.86 -7.64
N LEU A 191 7.85 6.55 -7.89
CA LEU A 191 7.80 8.01 -7.72
C LEU A 191 8.13 8.42 -6.27
N SER A 192 7.62 7.68 -5.29
CA SER A 192 7.87 7.93 -3.86
C SER A 192 9.33 7.69 -3.47
N SER A 193 9.97 6.63 -3.98
CA SER A 193 11.37 6.31 -3.69
C SER A 193 12.35 7.32 -4.29
N ALA A 194 11.96 8.05 -5.35
CA ALA A 194 12.79 9.10 -5.95
C ALA A 194 13.06 10.29 -5.00
N GLY A 195 12.26 10.45 -3.94
CA GLY A 195 12.48 11.46 -2.90
C GLY A 195 13.53 11.07 -1.85
N ILE A 196 13.94 9.80 -1.79
CA ILE A 196 14.88 9.29 -0.79
C ILE A 196 16.32 9.56 -1.24
N ALA A 197 17.08 10.30 -0.44
CA ALA A 197 18.48 10.55 -0.74
C ALA A 197 19.29 9.23 -0.71
N GLY A 198 20.20 9.04 -1.68
CA GLY A 198 21.02 7.83 -1.73
C GLY A 198 20.27 6.55 -2.17
N PHE A 199 19.08 6.64 -2.75
CA PHE A 199 18.29 5.47 -3.15
C PHE A 199 19.03 4.50 -4.09
N LYS A 200 19.89 5.01 -4.99
CA LYS A 200 20.72 4.15 -5.86
C LYS A 200 21.72 3.31 -5.05
N THR A 201 22.35 3.89 -4.03
CA THR A 201 23.26 3.20 -3.13
C THR A 201 22.51 2.15 -2.31
N MET A 202 21.28 2.46 -1.87
CA MET A 202 20.41 1.50 -1.18
C MET A 202 20.07 0.29 -2.05
N LEU A 203 19.72 0.50 -3.33
CA LEU A 203 19.47 -0.58 -4.28
C LEU A 203 20.69 -1.49 -4.46
N HIS A 204 21.88 -0.90 -4.62
CA HIS A 204 23.11 -1.66 -4.79
C HIS A 204 23.45 -2.46 -3.54
N HIS A 205 23.39 -1.81 -2.36
CA HIS A 205 23.61 -2.48 -1.10
C HIS A 205 22.64 -3.66 -0.88
N HIS A 206 21.37 -3.47 -1.18
CA HIS A 206 20.37 -4.53 -1.07
C HIS A 206 20.67 -5.70 -2.03
N GLU A 207 21.05 -5.41 -3.27
CA GLU A 207 21.41 -6.42 -4.27
C GLU A 207 22.62 -7.26 -3.82
N GLU A 208 23.63 -6.63 -3.21
CA GLU A 208 24.82 -7.30 -2.74
C GLU A 208 24.60 -8.16 -1.49
N HIS A 209 23.64 -7.76 -0.61
CA HIS A 209 23.46 -8.38 0.69
C HIS A 209 22.22 -9.27 0.81
N ALA A 210 21.21 -9.09 -0.05
CA ALA A 210 20.05 -9.97 -0.04
C ALA A 210 20.47 -11.42 -0.36
N PRO A 211 19.92 -12.44 0.32
CA PRO A 211 20.19 -13.84 0.03
C PRO A 211 20.01 -14.23 -1.44
N LEU A 212 18.98 -13.68 -2.12
CA LEU A 212 18.76 -13.92 -3.55
C LEU A 212 19.69 -13.10 -4.47
N ARG A 213 20.59 -12.27 -3.92
CA ARG A 213 21.60 -11.50 -4.67
C ARG A 213 21.00 -10.65 -5.82
N ARG A 214 19.80 -10.13 -5.61
CA ARG A 214 19.10 -9.24 -6.52
C ARG A 214 18.06 -8.41 -5.81
N ASN A 215 17.68 -7.29 -6.41
CA ASN A 215 16.50 -6.57 -5.99
C ASN A 215 15.22 -7.29 -6.46
N VAL A 216 14.13 -7.08 -5.73
CA VAL A 216 12.80 -7.54 -6.12
C VAL A 216 12.12 -6.51 -7.03
N GLY A 217 11.21 -6.98 -7.88
CA GLY A 217 10.41 -6.14 -8.75
C GLY A 217 8.98 -5.95 -8.24
N ALA A 218 8.29 -4.93 -8.75
CA ALA A 218 6.90 -4.65 -8.40
C ALA A 218 5.95 -5.81 -8.72
N GLN A 219 6.27 -6.62 -9.73
CA GLN A 219 5.47 -7.80 -10.09
C GLN A 219 5.54 -8.92 -9.04
N GLU A 220 6.65 -9.06 -8.32
CA GLU A 220 6.77 -10.02 -7.22
C GLU A 220 5.92 -9.58 -6.02
N VAL A 221 5.89 -8.27 -5.74
CA VAL A 221 5.00 -7.68 -4.74
C VAL A 221 3.53 -7.85 -5.15
N ALA A 222 3.21 -7.67 -6.42
CA ALA A 222 1.86 -7.87 -6.95
C ALA A 222 1.40 -9.34 -6.82
N ALA A 223 2.31 -10.31 -7.03
CA ALA A 223 2.01 -11.73 -6.82
C ALA A 223 1.72 -12.04 -5.33
N ALA A 224 2.48 -11.45 -4.42
CA ALA A 224 2.23 -11.56 -2.98
C ALA A 224 0.90 -10.91 -2.57
N ALA A 225 0.56 -9.74 -3.14
CA ALA A 225 -0.73 -9.09 -2.92
C ALA A 225 -1.89 -9.97 -3.41
N LEU A 226 -1.77 -10.57 -4.59
CA LEU A 226 -2.76 -11.51 -5.11
C LEU A 226 -2.94 -12.71 -4.15
N TYR A 227 -1.84 -13.31 -3.66
CA TYR A 227 -1.91 -14.39 -2.67
C TYR A 227 -2.65 -13.96 -1.40
N LEU A 228 -2.25 -12.84 -0.78
CA LEU A 228 -2.86 -12.36 0.46
C LEU A 228 -4.34 -11.98 0.31
N CYS A 229 -4.75 -11.55 -0.89
CA CYS A 229 -6.15 -11.25 -1.20
C CYS A 229 -6.96 -12.47 -1.61
N SER A 230 -6.33 -13.61 -1.88
CA SER A 230 -7.01 -14.82 -2.35
C SER A 230 -7.50 -15.72 -1.19
N PRO A 231 -8.39 -16.69 -1.48
CA PRO A 231 -8.76 -17.74 -0.52
C PRO A 231 -7.58 -18.61 -0.04
N ALA A 232 -6.48 -18.68 -0.80
CA ALA A 232 -5.29 -19.43 -0.40
C ALA A 232 -4.65 -18.86 0.88
N ALA A 233 -4.90 -17.58 1.19
CA ALA A 233 -4.44 -16.92 2.41
C ALA A 233 -5.52 -16.85 3.51
N SER A 234 -6.54 -17.72 3.48
CA SER A 234 -7.69 -17.66 4.42
C SER A 234 -7.31 -17.77 5.90
N GLY A 235 -6.18 -18.36 6.22
CA GLY A 235 -5.63 -18.47 7.56
C GLY A 235 -4.60 -17.37 7.92
N VAL A 236 -4.40 -16.37 7.06
CA VAL A 236 -3.37 -15.33 7.24
C VAL A 236 -4.02 -13.98 7.51
N SER A 237 -3.86 -13.44 8.72
CA SER A 237 -4.32 -12.10 9.11
C SER A 237 -3.39 -11.51 10.16
N GLY A 238 -3.08 -10.22 10.07
CA GLY A 238 -2.15 -9.53 10.96
C GLY A 238 -0.67 -9.73 10.62
N GLU A 239 -0.37 -10.37 9.48
CA GLU A 239 0.97 -10.73 9.04
C GLU A 239 1.66 -9.57 8.29
N ILE A 240 2.98 -9.50 8.46
CA ILE A 240 3.88 -8.63 7.68
C ILE A 240 4.74 -9.55 6.80
N LEU A 241 4.28 -9.74 5.57
CA LEU A 241 4.97 -10.62 4.60
C LEU A 241 6.13 -9.89 3.93
N HIS A 242 7.34 -10.36 4.13
CA HIS A 242 8.53 -9.81 3.46
C HIS A 242 8.65 -10.32 2.02
N VAL A 243 8.75 -9.38 1.09
CA VAL A 243 9.04 -9.61 -0.34
C VAL A 243 10.25 -8.75 -0.68
N ASP A 244 11.44 -9.20 -0.28
CA ASP A 244 12.67 -8.42 -0.28
C ASP A 244 13.92 -9.24 -0.65
N GLY A 245 13.75 -10.40 -1.27
CA GLY A 245 14.87 -11.28 -1.60
C GLY A 245 15.54 -11.93 -0.38
N GLY A 246 14.88 -11.90 0.78
CA GLY A 246 15.40 -12.41 2.04
C GLY A 246 16.27 -11.42 2.81
N TYR A 247 16.33 -10.14 2.39
CA TYR A 247 17.19 -9.14 3.02
C TYR A 247 16.86 -8.93 4.51
N ASN A 248 15.61 -9.03 4.91
CA ASN A 248 15.15 -8.83 6.29
C ASN A 248 15.81 -9.79 7.30
N VAL A 249 16.23 -10.99 6.89
CA VAL A 249 16.84 -11.99 7.80
C VAL A 249 18.35 -11.73 8.02
N MET A 250 18.96 -10.81 7.24
CA MET A 250 20.38 -10.53 7.33
C MET A 250 20.68 -9.65 8.55
N GLY A 251 21.71 -10.03 9.30
CA GLY A 251 22.18 -9.28 10.47
C GLY A 251 23.20 -8.19 10.12
N MET A 252 23.89 -8.31 8.99
CA MET A 252 24.91 -7.40 8.48
C MET A 252 24.82 -7.27 6.97
#